data_b414d26d8a8e7652b44900c2c64991be
#
_entry.id   b414d26d8a8e7652b44900c2c64991be
#
_cell.length_a   1.000
_cell.length_b   1.000
_cell.length_c   1.000
_cell.angle_alpha   90.00
_cell.angle_beta   90.00
_cell.angle_gamma   90.00
#
_symmetry.space_group_name_H-M   'P 1'
#
loop_
_entity.id
_entity.type
_entity.pdbx_description
1 polymer ?
#
loop_
_entity_poly.entity_id
_entity_poly.type
_entity_poly.pdbx_seq_one_letter_code
_entity_poly.pdbx_strand_id
1 'polypeptide(L)'
;MNFFIIILLIFLIIYFFILVSTYIFQRSLLYHPTENNYSGDTLTVLIEEVKIKTQDNIELLSWYHKKNLNDYKTILFLHGNAGSLENRIHKINHFKDMNVNFLLVAWRGFSGNRGKPTEKGLYEDARSALRWLKT
;
A
#
# COMPACT_ATOMS: atom_id res chain seq x y z
N MET A 1 -35.15 -38.24 -9.76
CA MET A 1 -34.72 -37.00 -9.04
C MET A 1 -35.50 -35.85 -9.65
N ASN A 2 -36.24 -35.07 -8.86
CA ASN A 2 -37.07 -34.00 -9.37
C ASN A 2 -36.27 -32.91 -10.08
N PHE A 3 -36.74 -32.45 -11.22
CA PHE A 3 -36.10 -31.37 -12.00
C PHE A 3 -35.66 -30.18 -11.17
N PHE A 4 -36.52 -29.74 -10.23
CA PHE A 4 -36.19 -28.66 -9.30
C PHE A 4 -35.01 -28.95 -8.37
N ILE A 5 -34.82 -30.23 -7.95
CA ILE A 5 -33.69 -30.61 -7.11
C ILE A 5 -32.39 -30.52 -7.91
N ILE A 6 -32.43 -30.93 -9.19
CA ILE A 6 -31.25 -30.81 -10.08
C ILE A 6 -30.84 -29.35 -10.23
N ILE A 7 -31.78 -28.49 -10.52
CA ILE A 7 -31.52 -27.03 -10.64
C ILE A 7 -30.92 -26.48 -9.35
N LEU A 8 -31.51 -26.81 -8.21
CA LEU A 8 -31.00 -26.35 -6.91
C LEU A 8 -29.56 -26.82 -6.67
N LEU A 9 -29.26 -28.09 -6.97
CA LEU A 9 -27.91 -28.63 -6.83
C LEU A 9 -26.91 -27.91 -7.75
N ILE A 10 -27.29 -27.61 -8.99
CA ILE A 10 -26.45 -26.84 -9.90
C ILE A 10 -26.15 -25.46 -9.34
N PHE A 11 -27.16 -24.74 -8.82
CA PHE A 11 -26.96 -23.44 -8.20
C PHE A 11 -26.03 -23.51 -6.97
N LEU A 12 -26.18 -24.51 -6.13
CA LEU A 12 -25.31 -24.71 -4.97
C LEU A 12 -23.86 -24.99 -5.38
N ILE A 13 -23.64 -25.78 -6.43
CA ILE A 13 -22.29 -26.05 -6.95
C ILE A 13 -21.67 -24.77 -7.51
N ILE A 14 -22.40 -24.00 -8.30
CA ILE A 14 -21.92 -22.72 -8.86
C ILE A 14 -21.58 -21.76 -7.72
N TYR A 15 -22.48 -21.60 -6.74
CA TYR A 15 -22.26 -20.76 -5.59
C TYR A 15 -21.02 -21.15 -4.80
N PHE A 16 -20.85 -22.43 -4.52
CA PHE A 16 -19.64 -22.94 -3.85
C PHE A 16 -18.36 -22.67 -4.63
N PHE A 17 -18.42 -22.86 -5.96
CA PHE A 17 -17.29 -22.56 -6.84
C PHE A 17 -16.92 -21.07 -6.81
N ILE A 18 -17.91 -20.17 -6.82
CA ILE A 18 -17.68 -18.71 -6.71
C ILE A 18 -17.03 -18.38 -5.36
N LEU A 19 -17.51 -18.94 -4.25
CA LEU A 19 -16.93 -18.72 -2.93
C LEU A 19 -15.48 -19.16 -2.86
N VAL A 20 -15.18 -20.36 -3.32
CA VAL A 20 -13.82 -20.91 -3.34
C VAL A 20 -12.91 -20.06 -4.24
N SER A 21 -13.37 -19.71 -5.43
CA SER A 21 -12.60 -18.86 -6.34
C SER A 21 -12.33 -17.49 -5.73
N THR A 22 -13.33 -16.84 -5.15
CA THR A 22 -13.16 -15.55 -4.47
C THR A 22 -12.17 -15.65 -3.32
N TYR A 23 -12.24 -16.70 -2.51
CA TYR A 23 -11.29 -16.94 -1.42
C TYR A 23 -9.85 -17.13 -1.92
N ILE A 24 -9.65 -17.88 -3.00
CA ILE A 24 -8.33 -18.13 -3.58
C ILE A 24 -7.75 -16.84 -4.18
N PHE A 25 -8.57 -16.08 -4.92
CA PHE A 25 -8.13 -14.91 -5.68
C PHE A 25 -8.33 -13.58 -4.94
N GLN A 26 -8.83 -13.57 -3.69
CA GLN A 26 -9.15 -12.36 -2.94
C GLN A 26 -8.04 -11.31 -2.93
N ARG A 27 -6.77 -11.73 -2.82
CA ARG A 27 -5.63 -10.80 -2.81
C ARG A 27 -5.40 -10.16 -4.17
N SER A 28 -5.49 -10.94 -5.23
CA SER A 28 -5.37 -10.44 -6.60
C SER A 28 -6.53 -9.51 -6.99
N LEU A 29 -7.72 -9.77 -6.43
CA LEU A 29 -8.89 -8.93 -6.62
C LEU A 29 -8.81 -7.64 -5.80
N LEU A 30 -8.11 -7.66 -4.66
CA LEU A 30 -8.04 -6.52 -3.75
C LEU A 30 -6.85 -5.61 -4.05
N TYR A 31 -5.66 -6.16 -4.30
CA TYR A 31 -4.42 -5.40 -4.42
C TYR A 31 -3.95 -5.32 -5.87
N HIS A 32 -3.73 -4.10 -6.35
CA HIS A 32 -3.27 -3.80 -7.71
C HIS A 32 -1.97 -2.98 -7.68
N PRO A 33 -0.85 -3.59 -7.26
CA PRO A 33 0.42 -2.90 -7.18
C PRO A 33 0.98 -2.61 -8.57
N THR A 34 1.68 -1.49 -8.71
CA THR A 34 2.52 -1.17 -9.86
C THR A 34 3.94 -0.85 -9.39
N GLU A 35 4.90 -0.94 -10.30
CA GLU A 35 6.26 -0.49 -10.07
C GLU A 35 6.32 1.04 -10.01
N ASN A 36 7.40 1.56 -9.43
CA ASN A 36 7.67 2.98 -9.36
C ASN A 36 8.70 3.34 -10.44
N ASN A 37 8.25 4.06 -11.47
CA ASN A 37 9.09 4.49 -12.59
C ASN A 37 9.38 6.00 -12.55
N TYR A 38 9.20 6.61 -11.40
CA TYR A 38 9.28 8.05 -11.23
C TYR A 38 10.70 8.58 -11.36
N SER A 39 10.88 9.63 -12.17
CA SER A 39 12.15 10.31 -12.41
C SER A 39 12.38 11.56 -11.54
N GLY A 40 11.41 12.00 -10.77
CA GLY A 40 11.52 13.14 -9.86
C GLY A 40 11.07 14.51 -10.41
N ASP A 41 10.83 14.60 -11.70
CA ASP A 41 10.64 15.88 -12.44
C ASP A 41 9.31 16.60 -12.22
N THR A 42 8.30 15.94 -11.68
CA THR A 42 6.98 16.54 -11.40
C THR A 42 6.73 16.86 -9.93
N LEU A 43 7.68 16.56 -9.03
CA LEU A 43 7.60 16.95 -7.63
C LEU A 43 7.97 18.43 -7.45
N THR A 44 7.12 19.15 -6.74
CA THR A 44 7.35 20.57 -6.37
C THR A 44 7.92 20.71 -4.96
N VAL A 45 8.11 19.61 -4.24
CA VAL A 45 8.70 19.55 -2.90
C VAL A 45 9.95 18.68 -2.91
N LEU A 46 10.91 19.03 -2.07
CA LEU A 46 12.13 18.21 -1.91
C LEU A 46 11.80 16.92 -1.14
N ILE A 47 12.08 15.80 -1.76
CA ILE A 47 11.87 14.46 -1.21
C ILE A 47 13.22 13.76 -1.01
N GLU A 48 13.38 13.15 0.15
CA GLU A 48 14.42 12.17 0.43
C GLU A 48 13.82 10.77 0.27
N GLU A 49 14.41 9.97 -0.61
CA GLU A 49 14.04 8.56 -0.72
C GLU A 49 14.71 7.78 0.43
N VAL A 50 13.91 7.10 1.23
CA VAL A 50 14.39 6.32 2.37
C VAL A 50 13.90 4.89 2.29
N LYS A 51 14.69 3.96 2.83
CA LYS A 51 14.35 2.54 2.93
C LYS A 51 14.08 2.18 4.39
N ILE A 52 12.87 1.77 4.68
CA ILE A 52 12.46 1.38 6.03
C ILE A 52 12.50 -0.13 6.13
N LYS A 53 13.34 -0.65 7.00
CA LYS A 53 13.45 -2.08 7.23
C LYS A 53 12.39 -2.56 8.22
N THR A 54 11.60 -3.56 7.82
CA THR A 54 10.61 -4.21 8.66
C THR A 54 11.25 -5.29 9.55
N GLN A 55 10.54 -5.75 10.59
CA GLN A 55 11.04 -6.83 11.47
C GLN A 55 11.20 -8.16 10.72
N ASP A 56 10.41 -8.39 9.69
CA ASP A 56 10.50 -9.57 8.82
C ASP A 56 11.45 -9.35 7.62
N ASN A 57 12.37 -8.39 7.72
CA ASN A 57 13.45 -8.11 6.78
C ASN A 57 13.01 -7.69 5.35
N ILE A 58 11.88 -7.05 5.22
CA ILE A 58 11.50 -6.37 3.98
C ILE A 58 11.98 -4.92 4.05
N GLU A 59 12.55 -4.41 2.97
CA GLU A 59 12.85 -2.99 2.81
C GLU A 59 11.70 -2.32 2.07
N LEU A 60 11.11 -1.30 2.70
CA LEU A 60 10.03 -0.51 2.14
C LEU A 60 10.56 0.80 1.59
N LEU A 61 10.45 0.99 0.28
CA LEU A 61 10.69 2.28 -0.35
C LEU A 61 9.70 3.30 0.22
N SER A 62 10.23 4.44 0.63
CA SER A 62 9.43 5.51 1.22
C SER A 62 9.97 6.87 0.80
N TRP A 63 9.10 7.85 0.72
CA TRP A 63 9.44 9.23 0.41
C TRP A 63 9.24 10.11 1.64
N TYR A 64 10.30 10.74 2.08
CA TYR A 64 10.31 11.60 3.26
C TYR A 64 10.55 13.06 2.88
N HIS A 65 9.64 13.94 3.27
CA HIS A 65 9.80 15.38 3.18
C HIS A 65 10.04 15.96 4.56
N LYS A 66 11.26 16.45 4.79
CA LYS A 66 11.65 17.16 6.01
C LYS A 66 11.58 18.67 5.75
N LYS A 67 10.64 19.35 6.33
CA LYS A 67 10.54 20.80 6.26
C LYS A 67 11.10 21.45 7.53
N ASN A 68 10.63 21.01 8.69
CA ASN A 68 11.14 21.43 10.00
C ASN A 68 10.78 20.38 11.05
N LEU A 69 11.78 19.66 11.56
CA LEU A 69 11.57 18.57 12.52
C LEU A 69 11.27 19.08 13.94
N ASN A 70 11.69 20.30 14.30
CA ASN A 70 11.51 20.84 15.62
C ASN A 70 10.08 21.38 15.84
N ASP A 71 9.54 22.07 14.83
CA ASP A 71 8.30 22.83 14.97
C ASP A 71 7.09 22.17 14.29
N TYR A 72 7.32 21.33 13.27
CA TYR A 72 6.23 20.78 12.47
C TYR A 72 5.95 19.33 12.80
N LYS A 73 4.68 18.96 12.83
CA LYS A 73 4.25 17.57 12.97
C LYS A 73 4.58 16.78 11.70
N THR A 74 4.82 15.50 11.86
CA THR A 74 5.04 14.60 10.73
C THR A 74 3.78 13.79 10.45
N ILE A 75 3.31 13.85 9.21
CA ILE A 75 2.21 13.04 8.71
C ILE A 75 2.79 11.72 8.20
N LEU A 76 2.35 10.60 8.76
CA LEU A 76 2.56 9.28 8.17
C LEU A 76 1.43 9.00 7.18
N PHE A 77 1.76 8.95 5.89
CA PHE A 77 0.80 8.70 4.84
C PHE A 77 0.93 7.25 4.35
N LEU A 78 -0.14 6.49 4.53
CA LEU A 78 -0.27 5.10 4.09
C LEU A 78 -1.24 5.07 2.92
N HIS A 79 -0.77 4.66 1.74
CA HIS A 79 -1.58 4.71 0.52
C HIS A 79 -2.61 3.57 0.44
N GLY A 80 -3.54 3.64 -0.52
CA GLY A 80 -4.56 2.63 -0.76
C GLY A 80 -4.02 1.35 -1.41
N ASN A 81 -4.93 0.58 -1.99
CA ASN A 81 -4.69 -0.78 -2.48
C ASN A 81 -4.26 -0.88 -3.96
N ALA A 82 -3.97 0.23 -4.62
CA ALA A 82 -3.57 0.24 -6.03
C ALA A 82 -2.46 1.26 -6.30
N GLY A 83 -1.70 1.04 -7.39
CA GLY A 83 -0.68 1.94 -7.90
C GLY A 83 0.66 1.84 -7.19
N SER A 84 1.42 2.95 -7.21
CA SER A 84 2.76 3.10 -6.64
C SER A 84 2.90 4.45 -5.94
N LEU A 85 4.08 4.80 -5.42
CA LEU A 85 4.37 6.12 -4.85
C LEU A 85 4.19 7.23 -5.87
N GLU A 86 4.61 7.03 -7.13
CA GLU A 86 4.47 8.03 -8.20
C GLU A 86 3.03 8.46 -8.44
N ASN A 87 2.06 7.56 -8.27
CA ASN A 87 0.65 7.89 -8.38
C ASN A 87 0.15 8.80 -7.24
N ARG A 88 0.99 9.11 -6.26
CA ARG A 88 0.70 9.96 -5.09
C ARG A 88 1.33 11.35 -5.18
N ILE A 89 2.03 11.67 -6.28
CA ILE A 89 2.71 12.96 -6.48
C ILE A 89 1.74 14.13 -6.27
N HIS A 90 0.52 14.03 -6.78
CA HIS A 90 -0.49 15.07 -6.58
C HIS A 90 -0.84 15.29 -5.10
N LYS A 91 -0.84 14.25 -4.28
CA LYS A 91 -1.05 14.34 -2.82
C LYS A 91 0.13 15.03 -2.15
N ILE A 92 1.36 14.66 -2.54
CA ILE A 92 2.59 15.24 -2.00
C ILE A 92 2.64 16.72 -2.28
N ASN A 93 2.33 17.13 -3.50
CA ASN A 93 2.34 18.54 -3.89
C ASN A 93 1.34 19.40 -3.09
N HIS A 94 0.24 18.82 -2.61
CA HIS A 94 -0.67 19.54 -1.69
C HIS A 94 -0.06 19.84 -0.32
N PHE A 95 0.93 19.07 0.14
CA PHE A 95 1.60 19.36 1.42
C PHE A 95 2.64 20.46 1.32
N LYS A 96 2.98 20.96 0.11
CA LYS A 96 4.01 21.96 -0.12
C LYS A 96 3.82 23.21 0.74
N ASP A 97 2.61 23.73 0.81
CA ASP A 97 2.30 24.98 1.50
C ASP A 97 1.87 24.77 2.97
N MET A 98 1.84 23.51 3.42
CA MET A 98 1.49 23.18 4.80
C MET A 98 2.72 23.17 5.70
N ASN A 99 2.53 23.54 6.96
CA ASN A 99 3.56 23.46 8.00
C ASN A 99 3.64 22.05 8.58
N VAL A 100 4.00 21.09 7.74
CA VAL A 100 4.12 19.68 8.10
C VAL A 100 5.34 19.04 7.44
N ASN A 101 5.90 18.06 8.10
CA ASN A 101 6.73 17.04 7.46
C ASN A 101 5.82 15.90 7.03
N PHE A 102 6.25 15.05 6.09
CA PHE A 102 5.49 13.84 5.78
C PHE A 102 6.40 12.67 5.39
N LEU A 103 5.96 11.48 5.73
CA LEU A 103 6.51 10.22 5.30
C LEU A 103 5.44 9.45 4.53
N LEU A 104 5.67 9.23 3.25
CA LEU A 104 4.83 8.39 2.40
C LEU A 104 5.50 7.04 2.22
N VAL A 105 4.86 5.97 2.65
CA VAL A 105 5.41 4.61 2.65
C VAL A 105 4.74 3.79 1.55
N ALA A 106 5.54 3.12 0.72
CA ALA A 106 5.03 2.08 -0.16
C ALA A 106 4.90 0.77 0.60
N TRP A 107 3.74 0.12 0.49
CA TRP A 107 3.52 -1.19 1.05
C TRP A 107 4.41 -2.27 0.41
N ARG A 108 4.64 -3.37 1.13
CA ARG A 108 5.22 -4.59 0.55
C ARG A 108 4.46 -5.01 -0.72
N GLY A 109 5.20 -5.38 -1.77
CA GLY A 109 4.64 -5.72 -3.08
C GLY A 109 4.27 -4.53 -3.96
N PHE A 110 4.34 -3.28 -3.46
CA PHE A 110 4.08 -2.04 -4.21
C PHE A 110 5.38 -1.30 -4.49
N SER A 111 5.41 -0.50 -5.55
CA SER A 111 6.57 0.36 -5.91
C SER A 111 7.89 -0.39 -6.04
N GLY A 112 7.86 -1.66 -6.45
CA GLY A 112 9.03 -2.51 -6.55
C GLY A 112 9.48 -3.16 -5.23
N ASN A 113 8.80 -2.92 -4.10
CA ASN A 113 9.10 -3.58 -2.84
C ASN A 113 8.87 -5.09 -2.91
N ARG A 114 9.74 -5.84 -2.28
CA ARG A 114 9.57 -7.29 -2.13
C ARG A 114 8.35 -7.65 -1.27
N GLY A 115 7.95 -8.91 -1.36
CA GLY A 115 6.84 -9.46 -0.56
C GLY A 115 5.50 -9.36 -1.28
N LYS A 116 4.47 -9.84 -0.58
CA LYS A 116 3.08 -9.79 -1.07
C LYS A 116 2.20 -9.09 -0.05
N PRO A 117 1.30 -8.20 -0.47
CA PRO A 117 0.40 -7.52 0.45
C PRO A 117 -0.54 -8.53 1.12
N THR A 118 -0.50 -8.55 2.44
CA THR A 118 -1.40 -9.30 3.31
C THR A 118 -1.77 -8.42 4.48
N GLU A 119 -2.91 -8.60 5.09
CA GLU A 119 -3.32 -7.82 6.25
C GLU A 119 -2.24 -7.76 7.33
N LYS A 120 -1.73 -8.92 7.77
CA LYS A 120 -0.64 -9.01 8.76
C LYS A 120 0.63 -8.28 8.30
N GLY A 121 0.98 -8.43 7.01
CA GLY A 121 2.16 -7.77 6.43
C GLY A 121 2.02 -6.25 6.41
N LEU A 122 0.86 -5.73 6.00
CA LEU A 122 0.59 -4.29 5.98
C LEU A 122 0.59 -3.68 7.39
N TYR A 123 0.11 -4.41 8.42
CA TYR A 123 0.26 -3.97 9.81
C TYR A 123 1.73 -3.88 10.23
N GLU A 124 2.57 -4.83 9.82
CA GLU A 124 4.00 -4.78 10.12
C GLU A 124 4.69 -3.63 9.38
N ASP A 125 4.32 -3.37 8.12
CA ASP A 125 4.83 -2.23 7.36
C ASP A 125 4.50 -0.91 8.06
N ALA A 126 3.23 -0.71 8.44
CA ALA A 126 2.80 0.50 9.14
C ALA A 126 3.49 0.69 10.49
N ARG A 127 3.65 -0.39 11.27
CA ARG A 127 4.37 -0.35 12.56
C ARG A 127 5.85 -0.03 12.37
N SER A 128 6.48 -0.57 11.34
CA SER A 128 7.87 -0.30 11.01
C SER A 128 8.09 1.16 10.61
N ALA A 129 7.19 1.71 9.79
CA ALA A 129 7.20 3.13 9.44
C ALA A 129 7.04 4.03 10.68
N LEU A 130 6.11 3.68 11.58
CA LEU A 130 5.92 4.43 12.81
C LEU A 130 7.13 4.32 13.76
N ARG A 131 7.77 3.16 13.87
CA ARG A 131 9.02 3.01 14.64
C ARG A 131 10.12 3.87 14.06
N TRP A 132 10.30 3.84 12.75
CA TRP A 132 11.32 4.62 12.05
C TRP A 132 11.16 6.13 12.29
N LEU A 133 9.94 6.65 12.34
CA LEU A 133 9.67 8.06 12.65
C LEU A 133 9.99 8.45 14.10
N LYS A 134 10.17 7.50 15.00
CA LYS A 134 10.47 7.74 16.41
C LYS A 134 11.96 7.66 16.73
N THR A 135 12.79 7.24 15.75
CA THR A 135 14.26 7.22 15.87
C THR A 135 14.86 8.55 15.45
#